data_24ce5a619c472f9a611bc352ed5a46b9
#
_entry.id   24ce5a619c472f9a611bc352ed5a46b9
#
_cell.length_a   1.000
_cell.length_b   1.000
_cell.length_c   1.000
_cell.angle_alpha   90.00
_cell.angle_beta   90.00
_cell.angle_gamma   90.00
#
_symmetry.space_group_name_H-M   'P 1'
#
loop_
_entity.id
_entity.type
_entity.pdbx_description
1 polymer ?
#
loop_
_entity_poly.entity_id
_entity_poly.type
_entity_poly.pdbx_seq_one_letter_code
_entity_poly.pdbx_strand_id
1 'polypeptide(L)'
;MAYTPKNVKERIIHRLQITQGHLKKVLAMAQGDSYCIDVIHQSQAVQRALKEVDTLVLENHLKGCVAKAIKSGNQKNAVAEVMNVFKKTN
;
A
#
# COMPACT_ATOMS: atom_id res chain seq x y z
N MET A 1 4.13 -3.53 -23.94
CA MET A 1 3.35 -2.32 -23.69
C MET A 1 3.21 -2.08 -22.20
N ALA A 2 3.34 -0.86 -21.76
CA ALA A 2 3.15 -0.52 -20.35
C ALA A 2 1.66 -0.63 -19.99
N TYR A 3 1.38 -1.24 -18.84
CA TYR A 3 0.04 -1.32 -18.32
C TYR A 3 -0.44 0.08 -17.90
N THR A 4 -1.64 0.46 -18.34
CA THR A 4 -2.25 1.73 -17.98
C THR A 4 -3.50 1.46 -17.15
N PRO A 5 -3.48 1.75 -15.84
CA PRO A 5 -4.66 1.53 -15.00
C PRO A 5 -5.78 2.51 -15.35
N LYS A 6 -7.02 2.00 -15.41
CA LYS A 6 -8.21 2.79 -15.74
C LYS A 6 -8.75 3.59 -14.56
N ASN A 7 -8.47 3.14 -13.34
CA ASN A 7 -8.94 3.78 -12.11
C ASN A 7 -8.00 3.47 -10.94
N VAL A 8 -8.28 4.06 -9.80
CA VAL A 8 -7.44 3.91 -8.61
C VAL A 8 -7.42 2.46 -8.13
N LYS A 9 -8.55 1.77 -8.19
CA LYS A 9 -8.63 0.36 -7.78
C LYS A 9 -7.70 -0.51 -8.62
N GLU A 10 -7.72 -0.36 -9.94
CA GLU A 10 -6.83 -1.12 -10.83
C GLU A 10 -5.37 -0.79 -10.55
N ARG A 11 -5.07 0.47 -10.27
CA ARG A 11 -3.72 0.92 -9.94
C ARG A 11 -3.22 0.27 -8.65
N ILE A 12 -4.07 0.21 -7.64
CA ILE A 12 -3.73 -0.45 -6.37
C ILE A 12 -3.46 -1.94 -6.59
N ILE A 13 -4.35 -2.62 -7.32
CA ILE A 13 -4.22 -4.05 -7.62
C ILE A 13 -2.91 -4.31 -8.38
N HIS A 14 -2.63 -3.51 -9.40
CA HIS A 14 -1.42 -3.67 -10.21
C HIS A 14 -0.16 -3.52 -9.36
N ARG A 15 -0.11 -2.52 -8.50
CA ARG A 15 1.03 -2.30 -7.60
C ARG A 15 1.19 -3.45 -6.60
N LEU A 16 0.09 -3.98 -6.08
CA LEU A 16 0.13 -5.14 -5.19
C LEU A 16 0.65 -6.39 -5.90
N GLN A 17 0.26 -6.60 -7.16
CA GLN A 17 0.76 -7.71 -7.97
C GLN A 17 2.27 -7.61 -8.20
N ILE A 18 2.77 -6.43 -8.51
CA ILE A 18 4.21 -6.18 -8.66
C ILE A 18 4.94 -6.47 -7.36
N THR A 19 4.40 -5.99 -6.24
CA THR A 19 4.99 -6.19 -4.91
C THR A 19 4.97 -7.66 -4.52
N GLN A 20 3.91 -8.38 -4.86
CA GLN A 20 3.80 -9.82 -4.63
C GLN A 20 4.92 -10.58 -5.37
N GLY A 21 5.18 -10.22 -6.63
CA GLY A 21 6.29 -10.79 -7.39
C GLY A 21 7.64 -10.47 -6.77
N HIS A 22 7.81 -9.26 -6.28
CA HIS A 22 9.04 -8.84 -5.61
C HIS A 22 9.25 -9.62 -4.30
N LEU A 23 8.19 -9.79 -3.50
CA LEU A 23 8.25 -10.59 -2.27
C LEU A 23 8.63 -12.05 -2.56
N LYS A 24 8.10 -12.63 -3.63
CA LYS A 24 8.46 -13.98 -4.08
C LYS A 24 9.96 -14.08 -4.36
N LYS A 25 10.53 -13.06 -4.98
CA LYS A 25 11.96 -12.99 -5.24
C LYS A 25 12.78 -12.92 -3.93
N VAL A 26 12.33 -12.12 -2.97
CA VAL A 26 12.98 -12.02 -1.65
C VAL A 26 12.96 -13.38 -0.94
N LEU A 27 11.83 -14.08 -1.01
CA LEU A 27 11.71 -15.41 -0.45
C LEU A 27 12.74 -16.36 -1.08
N ALA A 28 12.86 -16.34 -2.41
CA ALA A 28 13.84 -17.18 -3.12
C ALA A 28 15.28 -16.84 -2.71
N MET A 29 15.59 -15.55 -2.51
CA MET A 29 16.90 -15.13 -2.03
C MET A 29 17.21 -15.69 -0.65
N ALA A 30 16.24 -15.65 0.26
CA ALA A 30 16.42 -16.19 1.62
C ALA A 30 16.60 -17.70 1.60
N GLN A 31 15.86 -18.40 0.73
CA GLN A 31 15.97 -19.86 0.58
C GLN A 31 17.28 -20.27 -0.09
N GLY A 32 17.83 -19.41 -0.96
CA GLY A 32 19.04 -19.69 -1.74
C GLY A 32 20.34 -19.21 -1.12
N ASP A 33 20.35 -18.86 0.17
CA ASP A 33 21.55 -18.40 0.89
C ASP A 33 22.18 -17.14 0.32
N SER A 34 21.38 -16.21 -0.19
CA SER A 34 21.86 -14.89 -0.59
C SER A 34 22.44 -14.15 0.60
N TYR A 35 23.37 -13.22 0.33
CA TYR A 35 23.95 -12.40 1.38
C TYR A 35 22.87 -11.69 2.20
N CYS A 36 22.95 -11.80 3.52
CA CYS A 36 21.87 -11.34 4.42
C CYS A 36 21.54 -9.84 4.26
N ILE A 37 22.53 -9.00 4.02
CA ILE A 37 22.30 -7.56 3.82
C ILE A 37 21.51 -7.31 2.52
N ASP A 38 21.76 -8.09 1.47
CA ASP A 38 21.00 -7.96 0.22
C ASP A 38 19.53 -8.36 0.43
N VAL A 39 19.28 -9.40 1.24
CA VAL A 39 17.92 -9.80 1.59
C VAL A 39 17.20 -8.65 2.32
N ILE A 40 17.88 -8.02 3.27
CA ILE A 40 17.33 -6.88 4.02
C ILE A 40 17.01 -5.72 3.08
N HIS A 41 17.91 -5.36 2.18
CA HIS A 41 17.67 -4.27 1.22
C HIS A 41 16.45 -4.55 0.34
N GLN A 42 16.30 -5.77 -0.13
CA GLN A 42 15.16 -6.15 -0.96
C GLN A 42 13.87 -6.17 -0.14
N SER A 43 13.92 -6.64 1.10
CA SER A 43 12.78 -6.59 2.02
C SER A 43 12.34 -5.15 2.29
N GLN A 44 13.27 -4.24 2.51
CA GLN A 44 12.95 -2.82 2.70
C GLN A 44 12.31 -2.20 1.47
N ALA A 45 12.71 -2.61 0.26
CA ALA A 45 12.08 -2.14 -0.97
C ALA A 45 10.62 -2.62 -1.07
N VAL A 46 10.34 -3.85 -0.67
CA VAL A 46 8.96 -4.38 -0.59
C VAL A 46 8.14 -3.57 0.41
N GLN A 47 8.70 -3.27 1.57
CA GLN A 47 8.02 -2.48 2.60
C GLN A 47 7.69 -1.07 2.11
N ARG A 48 8.61 -0.41 1.40
CA ARG A 48 8.35 0.91 0.79
C ARG A 48 7.25 0.84 -0.24
N ALA A 49 7.22 -0.20 -1.06
CA ALA A 49 6.16 -0.40 -2.06
C ALA A 49 4.80 -0.57 -1.39
N LEU A 50 4.73 -1.29 -0.27
CA LEU A 50 3.49 -1.45 0.50
C LEU A 50 3.04 -0.12 1.12
N LYS A 51 3.96 0.70 1.61
CA LYS A 51 3.62 2.05 2.11
C LYS A 51 3.03 2.93 1.02
N GLU A 52 3.55 2.83 -0.20
CA GLU A 52 2.98 3.57 -1.34
C GLU A 52 1.56 3.10 -1.66
N VAL A 53 1.30 1.79 -1.55
CA VAL A 53 -0.06 1.26 -1.69
C VAL A 53 -0.97 1.82 -0.61
N ASP A 54 -0.51 1.84 0.64
CA ASP A 54 -1.27 2.41 1.76
C ASP A 54 -1.66 3.86 1.48
N THR A 55 -0.73 4.65 0.94
CA THR A 55 -0.99 6.05 0.57
C THR A 55 -2.06 6.15 -0.50
N LEU A 56 -2.02 5.30 -1.53
CA LEU A 56 -3.03 5.29 -2.58
C LEU A 56 -4.41 4.92 -2.05
N VAL A 57 -4.47 3.90 -1.20
CA VAL A 57 -5.74 3.45 -0.59
C VAL A 57 -6.32 4.55 0.28
N LEU A 58 -5.49 5.17 1.13
CA LEU A 58 -5.92 6.26 2.02
C LEU A 58 -6.39 7.47 1.22
N GLU A 59 -5.65 7.86 0.19
CA GLU A 59 -6.04 8.97 -0.68
C GLU A 59 -7.40 8.73 -1.32
N ASN A 60 -7.62 7.52 -1.84
CA ASN A 60 -8.91 7.14 -2.43
C ASN A 60 -10.02 7.16 -1.39
N HIS A 61 -9.75 6.71 -0.17
CA HIS A 61 -10.70 6.73 0.93
C HIS A 61 -11.10 8.17 1.29
N LEU A 62 -10.12 9.08 1.37
CA LEU A 62 -10.38 10.50 1.66
C LEU A 62 -11.23 11.16 0.57
N LYS A 63 -10.97 10.86 -0.69
CA LYS A 63 -11.72 11.46 -1.81
C LYS A 63 -13.12 10.91 -1.95
N GLY A 64 -13.37 9.66 -1.58
CA GLY A 64 -14.66 9.00 -1.72
C GLY A 64 -15.41 8.82 -0.41
N CYS A 65 -14.96 7.89 0.40
CA CYS A 65 -15.70 7.47 1.61
C CYS A 65 -15.78 8.56 2.67
N VAL A 66 -14.68 9.26 2.93
CA VAL A 66 -14.65 10.34 3.93
C VAL A 66 -15.48 11.53 3.45
N ALA A 67 -15.38 11.90 2.18
CA ALA A 67 -16.18 12.99 1.61
C ALA A 67 -17.67 12.69 1.73
N LYS A 68 -18.09 11.44 1.47
CA LYS A 68 -19.49 11.02 1.65
C LYS A 68 -19.91 11.09 3.12
N ALA A 69 -19.06 10.65 4.03
CA ALA A 69 -19.33 10.69 5.46
C ALA A 69 -19.51 12.12 5.96
N ILE A 70 -18.70 13.05 5.49
CA ILE A 70 -18.81 14.47 5.84
C ILE A 70 -20.15 15.03 5.35
N LYS A 71 -20.55 14.73 4.11
CA LYS A 71 -21.84 15.17 3.55
C LYS A 71 -23.02 14.60 4.32
N SER A 72 -22.91 13.38 4.85
CA SER A 72 -23.97 12.74 5.61
C SER A 72 -23.97 13.08 7.10
N GLY A 73 -23.05 13.93 7.54
CA GLY A 73 -22.92 14.33 8.95
C GLY A 73 -22.12 13.36 9.83
N ASN A 74 -21.48 12.37 9.23
CA ASN A 74 -20.70 11.34 9.96
C ASN A 74 -19.18 11.63 9.94
N GLN A 75 -18.82 12.90 9.87
CA GLN A 75 -17.42 13.31 9.76
C GLN A 75 -16.55 12.94 10.97
N LYS A 76 -17.14 12.91 12.18
CA LYS A 76 -16.42 12.60 13.41
C LYS A 76 -15.82 11.19 13.36
N ASN A 77 -16.62 10.21 12.94
CA ASN A 77 -16.17 8.82 12.81
C ASN A 77 -15.15 8.66 11.69
N ALA A 78 -15.37 9.34 10.57
CA ALA A 78 -14.46 9.29 9.42
C ALA A 78 -13.07 9.85 9.77
N VAL A 79 -13.03 10.97 10.50
CA VAL A 79 -11.77 11.58 10.96
C VAL A 79 -11.06 10.65 11.95
N ALA A 80 -11.80 10.04 12.88
CA ALA A 80 -11.23 9.10 13.84
C ALA A 80 -10.57 7.90 13.16
N GLU A 81 -11.20 7.35 12.12
CA GLU A 81 -10.63 6.24 11.35
C GLU A 81 -9.31 6.62 10.69
N VAL A 82 -9.25 7.80 10.06
CA VAL A 82 -8.02 8.29 9.42
C VAL A 82 -6.91 8.49 10.45
N MET A 83 -7.24 9.08 11.60
CA MET A 83 -6.27 9.27 12.67
C MET A 83 -5.73 7.96 13.23
N ASN A 84 -6.57 6.92 13.31
CA ASN A 84 -6.13 5.58 13.73
C ASN A 84 -5.13 4.98 12.74
N VAL A 85 -5.33 5.18 11.45
CA VAL A 85 -4.38 4.71 10.42
C VAL A 85 -3.02 5.38 10.63
N PHE A 86 -2.98 6.69 10.81
CA PHE A 86 -1.74 7.42 11.05
C PHE A 86 -1.01 6.97 12.32
N LYS A 87 -1.73 6.67 13.37
CA LYS A 87 -1.14 6.18 14.63
C LYS A 87 -0.47 4.82 14.48
N LYS A 88 -0.96 3.99 13.56
CA LYS A 88 -0.45 2.61 13.35
C LYS A 88 0.66 2.51 12.33
N THR A 89 0.89 3.53 11.52
CA THR A 89 1.89 3.52 10.43
C THR A 89 3.21 4.17 10.82
N ASN A 90 3.77 3.77 11.88
CA ASN A 90 5.11 4.24 12.27
C ASN A 90 6.20 3.36 11.67
#